data_e3a7afe9275f00c24563470b40489181
#
_entry.id   e3a7afe9275f00c24563470b40489181
#
_cell.length_a   1.000
_cell.length_b   1.000
_cell.length_c   1.000
_cell.angle_alpha   90.00
_cell.angle_beta   90.00
_cell.angle_gamma   90.00
#
_symmetry.space_group_name_H-M   'P 1'
#
loop_
_entity.id
_entity.type
_entity.pdbx_description
1 polymer ?
#
loop_
_entity_poly.entity_id
_entity_poly.type
_entity_poly.pdbx_seq_one_letter_code
_entity_poly.pdbx_strand_id
1 'polypeptide(L)'
;MLIKFINSFLDKKSPMIVHAHCDGPCGVYDPASTRVAAEAVLSMTKKLIALEAPSSTDSAEWATYSNTFSRYVAVKEEQAKETKKEILILWTDYFKPVHLETYPDLHETIWKAAKLCSACKVNIDLAQAEELMSYEEKIHNIFWASKGRSDALVKAS
;
A
#
# COMPACT_ATOMS: atom_id res chain seq x y z
N MET A 1 -24.07 25.58 42.32
CA MET A 1 -23.51 26.35 41.19
C MET A 1 -22.24 25.71 40.65
N LEU A 2 -21.45 25.00 41.45
CA LEU A 2 -20.17 24.34 41.06
C LEU A 2 -20.31 23.11 40.15
N ILE A 3 -21.36 22.32 40.30
CA ILE A 3 -21.58 21.05 39.56
C ILE A 3 -21.92 21.29 38.07
N LYS A 4 -22.54 22.42 37.73
CA LYS A 4 -22.80 22.77 36.31
C LYS A 4 -21.54 23.16 35.54
N PHE A 5 -20.48 23.62 36.23
CA PHE A 5 -19.22 24.00 35.60
C PHE A 5 -18.34 22.78 35.26
N ILE A 6 -18.42 21.71 36.06
CA ILE A 6 -17.65 20.49 35.86
C ILE A 6 -18.18 19.70 34.67
N ASN A 7 -19.50 19.64 34.45
CA ASN A 7 -20.08 18.92 33.32
C ASN A 7 -19.82 19.61 31.96
N SER A 8 -19.62 20.93 31.95
CA SER A 8 -19.25 21.65 30.72
C SER A 8 -17.81 21.39 30.27
N PHE A 9 -16.95 20.89 31.16
CA PHE A 9 -15.55 20.57 30.84
C PHE A 9 -15.36 19.12 30.35
N LEU A 10 -16.31 18.23 30.69
CA LEU A 10 -16.25 16.81 30.32
C LEU A 10 -16.91 16.51 28.97
N ASP A 11 -17.64 17.45 28.39
CA ASP A 11 -18.38 17.25 27.13
C ASP A 11 -17.65 17.81 25.89
N LYS A 12 -16.38 18.18 26.00
CA LYS A 12 -15.50 18.33 24.85
C LYS A 12 -15.03 16.93 24.40
N LYS A 13 -15.96 16.17 23.81
CA LYS A 13 -15.54 15.08 22.90
C LYS A 13 -14.63 15.71 21.87
N SER A 14 -13.35 15.39 21.95
CA SER A 14 -12.42 15.67 20.86
C SER A 14 -13.09 15.19 19.58
N PRO A 15 -13.12 15.97 18.50
CA PRO A 15 -13.63 15.47 17.25
C PRO A 15 -12.85 14.20 16.91
N MET A 16 -13.57 13.07 16.90
CA MET A 16 -12.99 11.81 16.44
C MET A 16 -12.73 12.02 14.97
N ILE A 17 -11.46 12.23 14.60
CA ILE A 17 -11.05 12.23 13.20
C ILE A 17 -11.19 10.79 12.75
N VAL A 18 -12.36 10.48 12.22
CA VAL A 18 -12.58 9.21 11.50
C VAL A 18 -11.92 9.41 10.15
N HIS A 19 -10.74 8.82 9.98
CA HIS A 19 -10.23 8.56 8.66
C HIS A 19 -11.10 7.44 8.08
N ALA A 20 -12.23 7.85 7.51
CA ALA A 20 -13.16 6.95 6.84
C ALA A 20 -12.56 6.52 5.49
N HIS A 21 -11.56 5.66 5.53
CA HIS A 21 -11.31 4.74 4.44
C HIS A 21 -11.88 3.39 4.89
N CYS A 22 -13.18 3.21 4.61
CA CYS A 22 -13.92 1.96 4.50
C CYS A 22 -14.51 1.28 5.73
N ASP A 23 -14.41 1.78 6.95
CA ASP A 23 -15.27 1.33 8.06
C ASP A 23 -16.71 1.89 7.95
N GLY A 24 -16.98 2.67 6.92
CA GLY A 24 -18.31 3.23 6.66
C GLY A 24 -19.06 2.41 5.61
N PRO A 25 -20.40 2.45 5.59
CA PRO A 25 -21.24 1.68 4.67
C PRO A 25 -21.26 2.23 3.23
N CYS A 26 -20.21 2.92 2.78
CA CYS A 26 -20.18 3.55 1.46
C CYS A 26 -20.11 2.53 0.31
N GLY A 27 -19.57 1.33 0.56
CA GLY A 27 -19.45 0.26 -0.45
C GLY A 27 -18.51 0.57 -1.62
N VAL A 28 -17.76 1.66 -1.55
CA VAL A 28 -16.85 2.08 -2.60
C VAL A 28 -15.46 1.48 -2.34
N TYR A 29 -15.17 0.38 -3.02
CA TYR A 29 -13.87 -0.29 -2.99
C TYR A 29 -13.32 -0.39 -4.40
N ASP A 30 -12.01 -0.19 -4.56
CA ASP A 30 -11.31 -0.30 -5.83
C ASP A 30 -9.86 -0.72 -5.59
N PRO A 31 -9.34 -1.77 -6.25
CA PRO A 31 -7.93 -2.16 -6.14
C PRO A 31 -6.95 -1.19 -6.81
N ALA A 32 -7.42 -0.11 -7.43
CA ALA A 32 -6.54 0.85 -8.10
C ALA A 32 -5.54 1.51 -7.14
N SER A 33 -5.91 1.75 -5.88
CA SER A 33 -5.01 2.32 -4.86
C SER A 33 -3.84 1.38 -4.55
N THR A 34 -4.11 0.08 -4.38
CA THR A 34 -3.07 -0.94 -4.15
C THR A 34 -2.10 -1.00 -5.33
N ARG A 35 -2.64 -1.02 -6.55
CA ARG A 35 -1.85 -1.06 -7.78
C ARG A 35 -0.93 0.16 -7.91
N VAL A 36 -1.44 1.37 -7.75
CA VAL A 36 -0.64 2.60 -7.87
C VAL A 36 0.52 2.60 -6.88
N ALA A 37 0.25 2.20 -5.64
CA ALA A 37 1.28 2.12 -4.61
C ALA A 37 2.33 1.02 -4.94
N ALA A 38 1.91 -0.15 -5.40
CA ALA A 38 2.82 -1.23 -5.79
C ALA A 38 3.69 -0.87 -7.03
N GLU A 39 3.12 -0.19 -8.01
CA GLU A 39 3.90 0.35 -9.15
C GLU A 39 4.96 1.35 -8.70
N ALA A 40 4.65 2.18 -7.70
CA ALA A 40 5.63 3.10 -7.14
C ALA A 40 6.76 2.35 -6.41
N VAL A 41 6.45 1.24 -5.71
CA VAL A 41 7.49 0.36 -5.14
C VAL A 41 8.41 -0.19 -6.22
N LEU A 42 7.84 -0.74 -7.30
CA LEU A 42 8.60 -1.27 -8.43
C LEU A 42 9.46 -0.18 -9.09
N SER A 43 8.88 0.99 -9.35
CA SER A 43 9.60 2.12 -9.93
C SER A 43 10.77 2.59 -9.06
N MET A 44 10.57 2.73 -7.75
CA MET A 44 11.64 3.13 -6.84
C MET A 44 12.72 2.06 -6.70
N THR A 45 12.35 0.78 -6.70
CA THR A 45 13.31 -0.33 -6.72
C THR A 45 14.20 -0.27 -7.95
N LYS A 46 13.63 -0.09 -9.15
CA LYS A 46 14.38 0.08 -10.40
C LYS A 46 15.34 1.28 -10.35
N LYS A 47 14.86 2.43 -9.83
CA LYS A 47 15.67 3.64 -9.68
C LYS A 47 16.83 3.46 -8.68
N LEU A 48 16.59 2.73 -7.59
CA LEU A 48 17.64 2.43 -6.61
C LEU A 48 18.73 1.52 -7.20
N ILE A 49 18.34 0.52 -8.01
CA ILE A 49 19.29 -0.38 -8.70
C ILE A 49 20.10 0.38 -9.74
N ALA A 50 19.48 1.32 -10.45
CA ALA A 50 20.13 2.12 -11.50
C ALA A 50 20.91 3.32 -10.96
N LEU A 51 20.86 3.60 -9.66
CA LEU A 51 21.54 4.77 -9.08
C LEU A 51 23.02 4.48 -8.87
N GLU A 52 23.85 5.10 -9.69
CA GLU A 52 25.31 4.97 -9.61
C GLU A 52 25.88 5.82 -8.48
N ALA A 53 26.77 5.23 -7.68
CA ALA A 53 27.51 5.98 -6.66
C ALA A 53 28.58 6.84 -7.32
N PRO A 54 28.90 8.04 -6.77
CA PRO A 54 29.98 8.87 -7.29
C PRO A 54 31.32 8.13 -7.31
N SER A 55 32.05 8.27 -8.39
CA SER A 55 33.42 7.74 -8.51
C SER A 55 34.49 8.68 -7.93
N SER A 56 34.11 9.92 -7.65
CA SER A 56 34.99 10.95 -7.07
C SER A 56 34.93 10.98 -5.54
N THR A 57 35.84 11.72 -4.94
CA THR A 57 35.84 12.03 -3.49
C THR A 57 35.18 13.36 -3.18
N ASP A 58 34.50 13.99 -4.14
CA ASP A 58 33.83 15.26 -3.96
C ASP A 58 32.65 15.12 -3.00
N SER A 59 32.68 15.89 -1.92
CA SER A 59 31.67 15.89 -0.89
C SER A 59 30.28 16.35 -1.40
N ALA A 60 30.22 17.24 -2.37
CA ALA A 60 28.98 17.72 -2.94
C ALA A 60 28.27 16.64 -3.80
N GLU A 61 29.02 15.87 -4.57
CA GLU A 61 28.50 14.72 -5.33
C GLU A 61 27.97 13.64 -4.38
N TRP A 62 28.72 13.32 -3.32
CA TRP A 62 28.26 12.38 -2.30
C TRP A 62 27.03 12.84 -1.53
N ALA A 63 26.94 14.13 -1.22
CA ALA A 63 25.75 14.71 -0.58
C ALA A 63 24.52 14.58 -1.50
N THR A 64 24.68 14.87 -2.79
CA THR A 64 23.63 14.73 -3.79
C THR A 64 23.17 13.27 -3.95
N TYR A 65 24.11 12.34 -4.08
CA TYR A 65 23.85 10.91 -4.14
C TYR A 65 23.08 10.42 -2.89
N SER A 66 23.59 10.74 -1.71
CA SER A 66 23.00 10.32 -0.44
C SER A 66 21.58 10.87 -0.26
N ASN A 67 21.34 12.12 -0.64
CA ASN A 67 20.02 12.71 -0.63
C ASN A 67 19.06 11.98 -1.59
N THR A 68 19.50 11.70 -2.83
CA THR A 68 18.69 10.99 -3.82
C THR A 68 18.37 9.57 -3.37
N PHE A 69 19.39 8.82 -2.92
CA PHE A 69 19.25 7.46 -2.40
C PHE A 69 18.25 7.41 -1.24
N SER A 70 18.43 8.29 -0.25
CA SER A 70 17.54 8.34 0.93
C SER A 70 16.09 8.63 0.55
N ARG A 71 15.86 9.53 -0.41
CA ARG A 71 14.51 9.85 -0.90
C ARG A 71 13.87 8.67 -1.63
N TYR A 72 14.63 7.95 -2.46
CA TYR A 72 14.09 6.77 -3.16
C TYR A 72 13.73 5.65 -2.18
N VAL A 73 14.57 5.41 -1.17
CA VAL A 73 14.28 4.46 -0.10
C VAL A 73 13.02 4.86 0.66
N ALA A 74 12.92 6.12 1.09
CA ALA A 74 11.78 6.61 1.84
C ALA A 74 10.46 6.45 1.07
N VAL A 75 10.44 6.81 -0.22
CA VAL A 75 9.27 6.64 -1.08
C VAL A 75 8.94 5.15 -1.25
N LYS A 76 9.94 4.29 -1.52
CA LYS A 76 9.74 2.84 -1.65
C LYS A 76 9.09 2.24 -0.38
N GLU A 77 9.59 2.60 0.78
CA GLU A 77 9.06 2.11 2.06
C GLU A 77 7.64 2.58 2.34
N GLU A 78 7.34 3.86 2.12
CA GLU A 78 6.01 4.41 2.34
C GLU A 78 4.99 3.78 1.37
N GLN A 79 5.36 3.63 0.10
CA GLN A 79 4.47 3.01 -0.89
C GLN A 79 4.25 1.51 -0.62
N ALA A 80 5.26 0.78 -0.15
CA ALA A 80 5.09 -0.62 0.26
C ALA A 80 4.20 -0.76 1.51
N LYS A 81 4.26 0.20 2.42
CA LYS A 81 3.35 0.27 3.58
C LYS A 81 1.92 0.58 3.13
N GLU A 82 1.73 1.52 2.22
CA GLU A 82 0.41 1.89 1.69
C GLU A 82 -0.20 0.72 0.89
N THR A 83 0.59 0.06 0.01
CA THR A 83 0.15 -1.15 -0.70
C THR A 83 -0.39 -2.19 0.29
N LYS A 84 0.37 -2.49 1.33
CA LYS A 84 -0.05 -3.47 2.34
C LYS A 84 -1.33 -3.06 3.05
N LYS A 85 -1.47 -1.81 3.42
CA LYS A 85 -2.67 -1.27 4.08
C LYS A 85 -3.90 -1.43 3.20
N GLU A 86 -3.81 -1.03 1.94
CA GLU A 86 -4.91 -1.09 0.98
C GLU A 86 -5.33 -2.54 0.65
N ILE A 87 -4.35 -3.46 0.51
CA ILE A 87 -4.64 -4.90 0.38
C ILE A 87 -5.43 -5.41 1.59
N LEU A 88 -5.01 -5.04 2.80
CA LEU A 88 -5.68 -5.49 4.02
C LEU A 88 -7.08 -4.91 4.18
N ILE A 89 -7.33 -3.68 3.73
CA ILE A 89 -8.67 -3.10 3.65
C ILE A 89 -9.56 -3.92 2.72
N LEU A 90 -9.09 -4.26 1.53
CA LEU A 90 -9.86 -5.14 0.63
C LEU A 90 -10.13 -6.49 1.28
N TRP A 91 -9.17 -7.05 2.00
CA TRP A 91 -9.30 -8.33 2.66
C TRP A 91 -10.31 -8.32 3.81
N THR A 92 -10.24 -7.34 4.69
CA THR A 92 -11.06 -7.30 5.91
C THR A 92 -12.45 -6.74 5.70
N ASP A 93 -12.60 -5.81 4.74
CA ASP A 93 -13.82 -5.01 4.64
C ASP A 93 -14.64 -5.34 3.39
N TYR A 94 -13.97 -5.69 2.28
CA TYR A 94 -14.64 -6.03 1.03
C TYR A 94 -14.90 -7.54 0.86
N PHE A 95 -13.85 -8.37 0.96
CA PHE A 95 -13.97 -9.80 0.75
C PHE A 95 -14.77 -10.47 1.87
N LYS A 96 -15.60 -11.47 1.49
CA LYS A 96 -16.53 -12.17 2.36
C LYS A 96 -16.33 -13.68 2.23
N PRO A 97 -16.84 -14.50 3.17
CA PRO A 97 -16.73 -15.97 3.09
C PRO A 97 -17.14 -16.56 1.75
N VAL A 98 -18.19 -16.04 1.10
CA VAL A 98 -18.63 -16.49 -0.23
C VAL A 98 -17.56 -16.35 -1.31
N HIS A 99 -16.67 -15.35 -1.18
CA HIS A 99 -15.56 -15.19 -2.12
C HIS A 99 -14.49 -16.26 -1.92
N LEU A 100 -14.31 -16.79 -0.71
CA LEU A 100 -13.39 -17.89 -0.43
C LEU A 100 -13.88 -19.21 -1.00
N GLU A 101 -15.19 -19.40 -1.12
CA GLU A 101 -15.77 -20.58 -1.79
C GLU A 101 -15.45 -20.59 -3.29
N THR A 102 -15.50 -19.40 -3.91
CA THR A 102 -15.21 -19.22 -5.35
C THR A 102 -13.72 -19.15 -5.64
N TYR A 103 -12.94 -18.52 -4.73
CA TYR A 103 -11.50 -18.30 -4.85
C TYR A 103 -10.79 -18.87 -3.62
N PRO A 104 -10.61 -20.19 -3.52
CA PRO A 104 -10.10 -20.84 -2.30
C PRO A 104 -8.65 -20.45 -1.94
N ASP A 105 -7.88 -19.96 -2.90
CA ASP A 105 -6.52 -19.45 -2.71
C ASP A 105 -6.45 -17.95 -2.38
N LEU A 106 -7.58 -17.27 -2.24
CA LEU A 106 -7.64 -15.82 -1.97
C LEU A 106 -6.91 -15.45 -0.68
N HIS A 107 -7.12 -16.23 0.41
CA HIS A 107 -6.43 -15.98 1.68
C HIS A 107 -4.91 -16.05 1.52
N GLU A 108 -4.40 -17.09 0.87
CA GLU A 108 -2.97 -17.26 0.61
C GLU A 108 -2.42 -16.15 -0.28
N THR A 109 -3.18 -15.74 -1.30
CA THR A 109 -2.86 -14.64 -2.22
C THR A 109 -2.65 -13.34 -1.45
N ILE A 110 -3.60 -12.95 -0.61
CA ILE A 110 -3.53 -11.75 0.22
C ILE A 110 -2.35 -11.83 1.20
N TRP A 111 -2.18 -12.96 1.87
CA TRP A 111 -1.10 -13.16 2.83
C TRP A 111 0.28 -13.04 2.17
N LYS A 112 0.49 -13.66 1.00
CA LYS A 112 1.75 -13.56 0.24
C LYS A 112 2.01 -12.13 -0.23
N ALA A 113 1.01 -11.45 -0.79
CA ALA A 113 1.14 -10.04 -1.18
C ALA A 113 1.54 -9.15 0.00
N ALA A 114 0.90 -9.30 1.15
CA ALA A 114 1.23 -8.55 2.37
C ALA A 114 2.64 -8.87 2.90
N LYS A 115 3.14 -10.11 2.73
CA LYS A 115 4.53 -10.50 3.08
C LYS A 115 5.52 -9.89 2.11
N LEU A 116 5.21 -9.85 0.80
CA LEU A 116 6.05 -9.20 -0.22
C LEU A 116 6.15 -7.69 0.00
N CYS A 117 5.08 -7.01 0.40
CA CYS A 117 5.18 -5.60 0.81
C CYS A 117 6.23 -5.40 1.91
N SER A 118 6.28 -6.31 2.90
CA SER A 118 7.28 -6.24 3.98
C SER A 118 8.70 -6.53 3.46
N ALA A 119 8.85 -7.50 2.55
CA ALA A 119 10.14 -7.81 1.93
C ALA A 119 10.67 -6.65 1.08
N CYS A 120 9.80 -6.01 0.27
CA CYS A 120 10.13 -4.84 -0.53
C CYS A 120 10.54 -3.61 0.32
N LYS A 121 10.08 -3.51 1.58
CA LYS A 121 10.58 -2.48 2.50
C LYS A 121 12.04 -2.70 2.86
N VAL A 122 12.39 -3.94 3.21
CA VAL A 122 13.72 -4.30 3.72
C VAL A 122 14.77 -4.40 2.61
N ASN A 123 14.36 -4.88 1.43
CA ASN A 123 15.28 -5.22 0.34
C ASN A 123 15.17 -4.24 -0.84
N ILE A 124 16.25 -4.14 -1.60
CA ILE A 124 16.29 -3.56 -2.95
C ILE A 124 16.39 -4.75 -3.92
N ASP A 125 15.24 -5.38 -4.18
CA ASP A 125 15.14 -6.62 -4.94
C ASP A 125 14.07 -6.48 -6.02
N LEU A 126 14.50 -6.51 -7.28
CA LEU A 126 13.61 -6.33 -8.42
C LEU A 126 12.61 -7.49 -8.53
N ALA A 127 13.06 -8.72 -8.29
CA ALA A 127 12.19 -9.89 -8.41
C ALA A 127 11.05 -9.85 -7.39
N GLN A 128 11.32 -9.42 -6.15
CA GLN A 128 10.29 -9.26 -5.13
C GLN A 128 9.29 -8.15 -5.50
N ALA A 129 9.75 -7.05 -6.08
CA ALA A 129 8.87 -5.96 -6.51
C ALA A 129 8.01 -6.35 -7.73
N GLU A 130 8.54 -7.14 -8.66
CA GLU A 130 7.80 -7.69 -9.79
C GLU A 130 6.79 -8.75 -9.35
N GLU A 131 7.18 -9.60 -8.40
CA GLU A 131 6.27 -10.59 -7.81
C GLU A 131 5.12 -9.90 -7.06
N LEU A 132 5.38 -8.80 -6.34
CA LEU A 132 4.32 -7.98 -5.71
C LEU A 132 3.32 -7.51 -6.76
N MET A 133 3.78 -6.98 -7.90
CA MET A 133 2.90 -6.57 -9.00
C MET A 133 2.07 -7.71 -9.57
N SER A 134 2.63 -8.93 -9.63
CA SER A 134 1.89 -10.13 -10.05
C SER A 134 0.75 -10.48 -9.09
N TYR A 135 0.97 -10.36 -7.78
CA TYR A 135 -0.09 -10.55 -6.77
C TYR A 135 -1.14 -9.45 -6.83
N GLU A 136 -0.74 -8.19 -7.09
CA GLU A 136 -1.68 -7.08 -7.29
C GLU A 136 -2.61 -7.33 -8.49
N GLU A 137 -2.07 -7.82 -9.60
CA GLU A 137 -2.87 -8.20 -10.77
C GLU A 137 -3.85 -9.33 -10.45
N LYS A 138 -3.42 -10.32 -9.67
CA LYS A 138 -4.30 -11.42 -9.24
C LYS A 138 -5.42 -10.91 -8.32
N ILE A 139 -5.12 -10.05 -7.37
CA ILE A 139 -6.12 -9.43 -6.48
C ILE A 139 -7.11 -8.57 -7.27
N HIS A 140 -6.61 -7.77 -8.21
CA HIS A 140 -7.42 -6.96 -9.11
C HIS A 140 -8.41 -7.82 -9.90
N ASN A 141 -7.95 -8.91 -10.51
CA ASN A 141 -8.78 -9.80 -11.30
C ASN A 141 -9.86 -10.49 -10.44
N ILE A 142 -9.51 -10.96 -9.25
CA ILE A 142 -10.46 -11.56 -8.30
C ILE A 142 -11.52 -10.53 -7.87
N PHE A 143 -11.09 -9.31 -7.57
CA PHE A 143 -11.98 -8.24 -7.14
C PHE A 143 -13.03 -7.92 -8.21
N TRP A 144 -12.62 -7.68 -9.46
CA TRP A 144 -13.56 -7.36 -10.52
C TRP A 144 -14.42 -8.55 -10.93
N ALA A 145 -13.85 -9.75 -10.94
CA ALA A 145 -14.62 -10.97 -11.20
C ALA A 145 -15.71 -11.21 -10.12
N SER A 146 -15.43 -10.89 -8.87
CA SER A 146 -16.42 -10.98 -7.78
C SER A 146 -17.60 -10.00 -7.94
N LYS A 147 -17.42 -8.95 -8.74
CA LYS A 147 -18.47 -7.99 -9.14
C LYS A 147 -19.13 -8.35 -10.49
N GLY A 148 -18.79 -9.50 -11.08
CA GLY A 148 -19.27 -9.91 -12.41
C GLY A 148 -18.68 -9.08 -13.55
N ARG A 149 -17.49 -8.47 -13.36
CA ARG A 149 -16.79 -7.63 -14.33
C ARG A 149 -15.41 -8.20 -14.65
N SER A 150 -14.88 -7.79 -15.77
CA SER A 150 -13.53 -8.11 -16.24
C SER A 150 -12.86 -6.81 -16.68
N ASP A 151 -12.35 -6.05 -15.72
CA ASP A 151 -11.67 -4.79 -15.98
C ASP A 151 -10.16 -5.04 -16.13
N ALA A 152 -9.58 -4.54 -17.20
CA ALA A 152 -8.14 -4.67 -17.43
C ALA A 152 -7.33 -3.91 -16.39
N LEU A 153 -6.25 -4.52 -15.90
CA LEU A 153 -5.27 -3.81 -15.09
C LEU A 153 -4.52 -2.79 -15.96
N VAL A 154 -4.69 -1.51 -15.68
CA VAL A 154 -3.97 -0.44 -16.37
C VAL A 154 -2.74 -0.07 -15.55
N LYS A 155 -1.55 -0.24 -16.13
CA LYS A 155 -0.27 0.17 -15.53
C LYS A 155 0.10 1.57 -16.04
N ALA A 156 0.71 2.38 -15.18
CA ALA A 156 1.17 3.72 -15.52
C ALA A 156 2.59 3.73 -16.13
N SER A 157 3.35 2.64 -15.93
CA SER A 157 4.75 2.49 -16.37
C SER A 157 4.99 1.17 -17.09
#